data_edd67b57caeeb1f7ffb294989c5863c4
#
_entry.id   edd67b57caeeb1f7ffb294989c5863c4
#
_cell.length_a   1.000
_cell.length_b   1.000
_cell.length_c   1.000
_cell.angle_alpha   90.00
_cell.angle_beta   90.00
_cell.angle_gamma   90.00
#
_symmetry.space_group_name_H-M   'P 1'
#
loop_
_entity.id
_entity.type
_entity.pdbx_description
1 polymer ?
#
loop_
_entity_poly.entity_id
_entity_poly.type
_entity_poly.pdbx_seq_one_letter_code
_entity_poly.pdbx_strand_id
1 'polypeptide(L)'
;MRLSDENLRGRTVIAADGRAIGEIAALFLDSDAWSVESLRVELRKEVADQLGASRTVFHAGAVEIPIRLIQSVGDAVVLSVPIDGLRQVLPGGEDASASAH
;
A
#
# COMPACT_ATOMS: atom_id res chain seq x y z
N MET A 1 -12.78 5.63 -16.31
CA MET A 1 -13.55 5.43 -15.08
C MET A 1 -13.26 6.54 -14.10
N ARG A 2 -14.28 7.00 -13.43
CA ARG A 2 -14.12 8.07 -12.48
C ARG A 2 -14.09 7.51 -11.06
N LEU A 3 -13.09 7.91 -10.28
CA LEU A 3 -12.93 7.46 -8.91
C LEU A 3 -12.83 8.65 -7.98
N SER A 4 -13.40 8.50 -6.80
CA SER A 4 -13.24 9.49 -5.73
C SER A 4 -12.54 8.81 -4.56
N ASP A 5 -12.02 9.63 -3.63
CA ASP A 5 -11.43 9.07 -2.42
C ASP A 5 -12.49 8.33 -1.59
N GLU A 6 -13.71 8.79 -1.64
CA GLU A 6 -14.82 8.10 -0.98
C GLU A 6 -15.02 6.69 -1.52
N ASN A 7 -14.92 6.56 -2.84
CA ASN A 7 -15.07 5.25 -3.48
C ASN A 7 -13.92 4.32 -3.13
N LEU A 8 -12.72 4.86 -3.01
CA LEU A 8 -11.54 4.05 -2.80
C LEU A 8 -11.35 3.64 -1.37
N ARG A 9 -11.70 4.50 -0.43
CA ARG A 9 -11.51 4.15 0.98
C ARG A 9 -12.39 2.97 1.34
N GLY A 10 -11.82 2.00 2.02
CA GLY A 10 -12.49 0.77 2.39
C GLY A 10 -12.40 -0.33 1.36
N ARG A 11 -11.90 -0.05 0.16
CA ARG A 11 -11.74 -1.11 -0.83
C ARG A 11 -10.66 -2.07 -0.41
N THR A 12 -10.90 -3.34 -0.71
CA THR A 12 -9.92 -4.38 -0.42
C THR A 12 -8.74 -4.26 -1.37
N VAL A 13 -7.55 -4.42 -0.82
CA VAL A 13 -6.31 -4.47 -1.60
C VAL A 13 -5.85 -5.91 -1.66
N ILE A 14 -5.57 -6.39 -2.87
CA ILE A 14 -5.21 -7.78 -3.13
C ILE A 14 -3.82 -7.82 -3.76
N ALA A 15 -2.93 -8.62 -3.19
CA ALA A 15 -1.59 -8.79 -3.74
C ALA A 15 -1.65 -9.63 -5.02
N ALA A 16 -0.54 -9.64 -5.76
CA ALA A 16 -0.47 -10.34 -7.04
C ALA A 16 -0.69 -11.83 -6.90
N ASP A 17 -0.45 -12.40 -5.73
CA ASP A 17 -0.69 -13.83 -5.47
C ASP A 17 -2.14 -14.13 -5.10
N GLY A 18 -3.02 -13.14 -5.18
CA GLY A 18 -4.44 -13.34 -4.89
C GLY A 18 -4.85 -13.18 -3.45
N ARG A 19 -3.92 -12.87 -2.57
CA ARG A 19 -4.22 -12.73 -1.15
C ARG A 19 -4.68 -11.31 -0.83
N ALA A 20 -5.77 -11.19 -0.10
CA ALA A 20 -6.24 -9.89 0.39
C ALA A 20 -5.31 -9.44 1.52
N ILE A 21 -4.76 -8.24 1.38
CA ILE A 21 -3.80 -7.76 2.37
C ILE A 21 -4.40 -6.74 3.33
N GLY A 22 -5.46 -6.07 2.93
CA GLY A 22 -6.06 -5.06 3.79
C GLY A 22 -7.03 -4.19 3.03
N GLU A 23 -7.23 -2.97 3.53
CA GLU A 23 -8.19 -2.03 2.98
C GLU A 23 -7.57 -0.64 2.89
N ILE A 24 -7.98 0.10 1.88
CA ILE A 24 -7.49 1.47 1.69
C ILE A 24 -8.05 2.37 2.79
N ALA A 25 -7.16 3.07 3.49
CA ALA A 25 -7.54 3.99 4.54
C ALA A 25 -7.41 5.45 4.12
N ALA A 26 -6.49 5.76 3.22
CA ALA A 26 -6.25 7.14 2.81
C ALA A 26 -5.51 7.17 1.49
N LEU A 27 -5.55 8.34 0.86
CA LEU A 27 -4.79 8.63 -0.35
C LEU A 27 -3.79 9.72 -0.05
N PHE A 28 -2.63 9.64 -0.66
CA PHE A 28 -1.66 10.73 -0.60
C PHE A 28 -1.51 11.33 -1.99
N LEU A 29 -1.58 12.63 -2.06
CA LEU A 29 -1.50 13.35 -3.32
C LEU A 29 -0.20 14.14 -3.40
N ASP A 30 0.36 14.16 -4.60
CA ASP A 30 1.40 15.12 -4.92
C ASP A 30 0.69 16.42 -5.31
N SER A 31 0.81 17.45 -4.47
CA SER A 31 0.08 18.69 -4.69
C SER A 31 0.60 19.49 -5.86
N ASP A 32 1.82 19.26 -6.29
CA ASP A 32 2.36 19.95 -7.46
C ASP A 32 1.81 19.36 -8.75
N ALA A 33 1.76 18.04 -8.82
CA ALA A 33 1.26 17.33 -10.00
C ALA A 33 -0.24 17.08 -9.95
N TRP A 34 -0.85 17.26 -8.78
CA TRP A 34 -2.26 16.94 -8.55
C TRP A 34 -2.59 15.51 -8.94
N SER A 35 -1.73 14.61 -8.55
CA SER A 35 -1.92 13.18 -8.82
C SER A 35 -1.76 12.36 -7.56
N VAL A 36 -2.36 11.18 -7.56
CA VAL A 36 -2.22 10.26 -6.44
C VAL A 36 -0.81 9.70 -6.44
N GLU A 37 -0.15 9.83 -5.31
CA GLU A 37 1.23 9.38 -5.14
C GLU A 37 1.29 7.99 -4.54
N SER A 38 0.45 7.75 -3.54
CA SER A 38 0.45 6.47 -2.84
C SER A 38 -0.86 6.28 -2.10
N LEU A 39 -1.06 5.07 -1.62
CA LEU A 39 -2.22 4.70 -0.83
C LEU A 39 -1.76 4.22 0.54
N ARG A 40 -2.48 4.62 1.56
CA ARG A 40 -2.29 4.06 2.88
C ARG A 40 -3.25 2.89 3.03
N VAL A 41 -2.70 1.73 3.35
CA VAL A 41 -3.46 0.49 3.47
C VAL A 41 -3.39 -0.01 4.89
N GLU A 42 -4.54 -0.22 5.50
CA GLU A 42 -4.62 -0.86 6.81
C GLU A 42 -4.58 -2.35 6.59
N LEU A 43 -3.56 -3.00 7.12
CA LEU A 43 -3.29 -4.40 6.85
C LEU A 43 -4.13 -5.30 7.74
N ARG A 44 -4.50 -6.45 7.20
CA ARG A 44 -5.06 -7.51 8.01
C ARG A 44 -4.00 -7.98 8.99
N LYS A 45 -4.46 -8.50 10.13
CA LYS A 45 -3.55 -8.84 11.20
C LYS A 45 -2.47 -9.83 10.77
N GLU A 46 -2.88 -10.88 10.07
CA GLU A 46 -1.91 -11.90 9.64
C GLU A 46 -0.91 -11.33 8.63
N VAL A 47 -1.34 -10.37 7.82
CA VAL A 47 -0.42 -9.73 6.87
C VAL A 47 0.49 -8.76 7.60
N ALA A 48 -0.05 -8.02 8.55
CA ALA A 48 0.76 -7.12 9.36
C ALA A 48 1.84 -7.91 10.11
N ASP A 49 1.49 -9.07 10.65
CA ASP A 49 2.46 -9.94 11.32
C ASP A 49 3.54 -10.40 10.35
N GLN A 50 3.14 -10.74 9.13
CA GLN A 50 4.06 -11.22 8.13
C GLN A 50 5.05 -10.14 7.68
N LEU A 51 4.57 -8.89 7.60
CA LEU A 51 5.39 -7.74 7.23
C LEU A 51 5.94 -7.01 8.43
N GLY A 52 5.40 -7.28 9.59
CA GLY A 52 5.53 -6.44 10.76
C GLY A 52 6.92 -6.39 11.37
N ALA A 53 7.76 -7.36 11.06
CA ALA A 53 9.15 -7.27 11.51
C ALA A 53 9.89 -6.21 10.71
N SER A 54 9.30 -5.76 9.63
CA SER A 54 9.86 -4.80 8.71
C SER A 54 9.44 -3.39 9.12
N ARG A 55 10.26 -2.43 8.72
CA ARG A 55 9.93 -1.03 8.94
C ARG A 55 8.97 -0.49 7.88
N THR A 56 8.50 -1.34 6.98
CA THR A 56 7.52 -0.93 5.98
C THR A 56 6.17 -0.63 6.60
N VAL A 57 5.92 -1.16 7.80
CA VAL A 57 4.62 -1.00 8.43
C VAL A 57 4.65 0.24 9.31
N PHE A 58 3.73 1.15 9.07
CA PHE A 58 3.51 2.28 9.95
C PHE A 58 2.98 1.76 11.29
N HIS A 59 2.82 2.65 12.24
CA HIS A 59 2.17 2.27 13.47
C HIS A 59 0.76 1.73 13.16
N ALA A 60 0.26 0.89 14.03
CA ALA A 60 -1.09 0.34 13.95
C ALA A 60 -1.34 -0.54 12.70
N GLY A 61 -0.28 -1.10 12.13
CA GLY A 61 -0.46 -2.07 11.07
C GLY A 61 -0.84 -1.49 9.72
N ALA A 62 -0.52 -0.23 9.48
CA ALA A 62 -0.75 0.39 8.19
C ALA A 62 0.54 0.49 7.40
N VAL A 63 0.42 0.55 6.09
CA VAL A 63 1.57 0.67 5.19
C VAL A 63 1.21 1.60 4.07
N GLU A 64 2.19 2.34 3.58
CA GLU A 64 2.01 3.21 2.42
C GLU A 64 2.51 2.51 1.17
N ILE A 65 1.63 2.36 0.18
CA ILE A 65 1.94 1.64 -1.06
C ILE A 65 2.01 2.65 -2.20
N PRO A 66 3.16 2.76 -2.87
CA PRO A 66 3.29 3.68 -4.00
C PRO A 66 2.37 3.28 -5.14
N ILE A 67 1.87 4.29 -5.87
CA ILE A 67 0.93 4.05 -6.94
C ILE A 67 1.52 3.17 -8.03
N ARG A 68 2.84 3.17 -8.20
CA ARG A 68 3.49 2.34 -9.22
C ARG A 68 3.31 0.85 -8.99
N LEU A 69 2.97 0.45 -7.79
CA LEU A 69 2.75 -0.96 -7.47
C LEU A 69 1.31 -1.41 -7.71
N ILE A 70 0.45 -0.49 -8.13
CA ILE A 70 -0.95 -0.83 -8.38
C ILE A 70 -1.10 -1.25 -9.82
N GLN A 71 -1.59 -2.46 -10.02
CA GLN A 71 -1.81 -3.01 -11.35
C GLN A 71 -3.17 -2.62 -11.90
N SER A 72 -4.20 -2.71 -11.08
CA SER A 72 -5.54 -2.38 -11.55
C SER A 72 -6.40 -1.93 -10.38
N VAL A 73 -7.42 -1.16 -10.71
CA VAL A 73 -8.39 -0.67 -9.75
C VAL A 73 -9.78 -1.01 -10.26
N GLY A 74 -10.49 -1.79 -9.48
CA GLY A 74 -11.88 -2.14 -9.76
C GLY A 74 -12.60 -2.22 -8.44
N ASP A 75 -13.45 -3.22 -8.25
CA ASP A 75 -14.09 -3.45 -6.96
C ASP A 75 -13.05 -3.73 -5.88
N ALA A 76 -11.92 -4.26 -6.28
CA ALA A 76 -10.75 -4.39 -5.43
C ALA A 76 -9.57 -3.74 -6.13
N VAL A 77 -8.56 -3.36 -5.36
CA VAL A 77 -7.31 -2.82 -5.89
C VAL A 77 -6.30 -3.96 -5.92
N VAL A 78 -5.76 -4.25 -7.10
CA VAL A 78 -4.83 -5.36 -7.28
C VAL A 78 -3.42 -4.82 -7.46
N LEU A 79 -2.49 -5.37 -6.70
CA LEU A 79 -1.09 -4.97 -6.76
C LEU A 79 -0.34 -5.82 -7.78
N SER A 80 0.78 -5.29 -8.25
CA SER A 80 1.64 -6.00 -9.20
C SER A 80 2.64 -6.91 -8.52
N VAL A 81 2.69 -6.93 -7.18
CA VAL A 81 3.65 -7.75 -6.43
C VAL A 81 2.93 -8.62 -5.43
N PRO A 82 3.47 -9.80 -5.11
CA PRO A 82 2.93 -10.63 -4.03
C PRO A 82 3.34 -10.06 -2.67
N ILE A 83 2.78 -10.60 -1.60
CA ILE A 83 3.07 -10.11 -0.27
C ILE A 83 4.58 -10.16 0.02
N ASP A 84 5.23 -11.23 -0.35
CA ASP A 84 6.67 -11.34 -0.12
C ASP A 84 7.43 -10.27 -0.88
N GLY A 85 6.96 -9.92 -2.08
CA GLY A 85 7.58 -8.86 -2.87
C GLY A 85 7.38 -7.48 -2.27
N LEU A 86 6.28 -7.29 -1.58
CA LEU A 86 6.01 -5.99 -0.95
C LEU A 86 7.11 -5.61 0.03
N ARG A 87 7.56 -6.56 0.82
CA ARG A 87 8.57 -6.30 1.83
C ARG A 87 9.86 -5.79 1.21
N GLN A 88 10.13 -6.21 -0.02
CA GLN A 88 11.37 -5.87 -0.70
C GLN A 88 11.32 -4.53 -1.42
N VAL A 89 10.13 -4.09 -1.81
CA VAL A 89 10.02 -2.90 -2.65
C VAL A 89 9.46 -1.69 -1.92
N LEU A 90 8.91 -1.86 -0.72
CA LEU A 90 8.38 -0.73 0.02
C LEU A 90 9.51 0.07 0.66
N PRO A 91 9.43 1.41 0.57
CA PRO A 91 10.43 2.24 1.25
C PRO A 91 10.30 2.06 2.76
N GLY A 92 11.35 2.35 3.47
CA GLY A 92 11.36 2.20 4.91
C GLY A 92 11.70 0.81 5.37
N GLY A 93 11.67 -0.12 4.50
CA GLY A 93 12.12 -1.46 4.80
C GLY A 93 13.61 -1.52 5.04
N GLU A 94 14.30 -0.55 4.56
CA GLU A 94 15.69 -0.44 4.84
C GLU A 94 15.93 0.73 5.67
N ASP A 95 15.96 1.06 5.65
CA ASP A 95 16.19 2.18 6.17
C ASP A 95 16.24 3.20 5.92
N ALA A 96 15.68 3.23 5.97
CA ALA A 96 15.70 4.18 5.70
C ALA A 96 16.60 5.03 5.88
N SER A 97 16.83 4.57 5.96
CA SER A 97 17.51 5.10 6.02
C SER A 97 18.08 5.60 5.39
N ALA A 98 18.04 5.24 5.00
CA ALA A 98 18.45 5.75 4.47
C ALA A 98 18.40 6.70 3.98
N SER A 99 18.03 6.78 3.98
CA SER A 99 18.09 7.59 3.55
C SER A 99 18.26 8.53 3.68
N ALA A 100 18.29 8.60 3.82
CA ALA A 100 18.51 9.28 3.89
C ALA A 100 18.94 10.03 3.63
N HIS A 101 18.91 10.04 3.46
CA HIS A 101 19.34 10.54 3.41
C HIS A 101 19.35 11.07 3.38
#